data_c327ac296195cbd1735130fa14006531
#
_entry.id   c327ac296195cbd1735130fa14006531
#
_cell.length_a   1.000
_cell.length_b   1.000
_cell.length_c   1.000
_cell.angle_alpha   90.00
_cell.angle_beta   90.00
_cell.angle_gamma   90.00
#
_symmetry.space_group_name_H-M   'P 1'
#
loop_
_entity.id
_entity.type
_entity.pdbx_description
1 polymer ?
#
loop_
_entity_poly.entity_id
_entity_poly.type
_entity_poly.pdbx_seq_one_letter_code
_entity_poly.pdbx_strand_id
1 'polypeptide(L)'
;AFFQTDLHDALSRAGIRKLAVCGMMSHMCIDTSVRAARNHGYDITLLHDACATRDLSWNGKTIPAATVHEAFMAALHGAFADVRTAGDFLPSLPA
;
A
#
# COMPACT_ATOMS: atom_id res chain seq x y z
N ALA A 1 1.67 9.58 -3.24
CA ALA A 1 0.42 10.36 -3.13
C ALA A 1 0.54 11.55 -2.19
N PHE A 2 1.41 11.47 -1.18
CA PHE A 2 1.52 12.54 -0.18
C PHE A 2 2.52 13.63 -0.54
N PHE A 3 3.58 13.28 -1.26
CA PHE A 3 4.68 14.19 -1.54
C PHE A 3 4.22 15.37 -2.39
N GLN A 4 4.49 16.60 -1.91
CA GLN A 4 4.12 17.85 -2.57
C GLN A 4 2.62 17.96 -2.93
N THR A 5 1.77 17.37 -2.07
CA THR A 5 0.32 17.47 -2.19
C THR A 5 -0.29 17.94 -0.88
N ASP A 6 -1.56 18.29 -0.90
CA ASP A 6 -2.33 18.62 0.29
C ASP A 6 -3.15 17.44 0.82
N LEU A 7 -2.86 16.21 0.35
CA LEU A 7 -3.66 15.04 0.69
C LEU A 7 -3.72 14.81 2.20
N HIS A 8 -2.58 14.88 2.90
CA HIS A 8 -2.55 14.69 4.35
C HIS A 8 -3.42 15.73 5.06
N ASP A 9 -3.32 17.00 4.66
CA ASP A 9 -4.12 18.07 5.26
C ASP A 9 -5.62 17.84 4.99
N ALA A 10 -5.98 17.44 3.78
CA ALA A 10 -7.36 17.16 3.42
C ALA A 10 -7.93 16.01 4.23
N LEU A 11 -7.18 14.92 4.38
CA LEU A 11 -7.60 13.76 5.17
C LEU A 11 -7.73 14.12 6.65
N SER A 12 -6.78 14.88 7.19
CA SER A 12 -6.80 15.31 8.58
C SER A 12 -8.00 16.20 8.87
N ARG A 13 -8.32 17.14 7.98
CA ARG A 13 -9.50 17.99 8.11
C ARG A 13 -10.81 17.22 8.05
N ALA A 14 -10.83 16.13 7.30
CA ALA A 14 -11.98 15.23 7.23
C ALA A 14 -12.08 14.26 8.42
N GLY A 15 -11.11 14.25 9.31
CA GLY A 15 -11.09 13.36 10.47
C GLY A 15 -10.76 11.92 10.13
N ILE A 16 -10.12 11.68 8.99
CA ILE A 16 -9.79 10.33 8.52
C ILE A 16 -8.49 9.87 9.17
N ARG A 17 -8.52 8.67 9.76
CA ARG A 17 -7.37 8.04 10.41
C ARG A 17 -7.05 6.67 9.86
N LYS A 18 -7.97 6.03 9.16
CA LYS A 18 -7.82 4.69 8.60
C LYS A 18 -7.91 4.77 7.09
N LEU A 19 -6.99 4.11 6.40
CA LEU A 19 -6.93 4.08 4.95
C LEU A 19 -6.90 2.64 4.46
N ALA A 20 -7.64 2.36 3.41
CA ALA A 20 -7.44 1.18 2.59
C ALA A 20 -6.70 1.61 1.33
N VAL A 21 -5.64 0.90 0.99
CA VAL A 21 -4.78 1.25 -0.14
C VAL A 21 -4.76 0.11 -1.15
N CYS A 22 -4.88 0.46 -2.40
CA CYS A 22 -4.72 -0.44 -3.53
C CYS A 22 -4.23 0.35 -4.74
N GLY A 23 -3.88 -0.34 -5.81
CA GLY A 23 -3.44 0.29 -7.05
C GLY A 23 -2.15 -0.30 -7.59
N MET A 24 -1.34 0.55 -8.23
CA MET A 24 -0.10 0.12 -8.87
C MET A 24 0.94 1.25 -8.83
N MET A 25 2.21 0.93 -8.86
CA MET A 25 2.78 -0.43 -8.78
C MET A 25 3.21 -0.72 -7.35
N SER A 26 3.20 -1.99 -6.99
CA SER A 26 3.47 -2.43 -5.62
C SER A 26 4.79 -1.90 -5.06
N HIS A 27 5.82 -1.83 -5.88
CA HIS A 27 7.17 -1.40 -5.48
C HIS A 27 7.43 0.10 -5.65
N MET A 28 6.46 0.86 -6.13
CA MET A 28 6.60 2.31 -6.38
C MET A 28 5.55 3.10 -5.62
N CYS A 29 4.48 3.51 -6.31
CA CYS A 29 3.47 4.38 -5.69
C CYS A 29 2.84 3.75 -4.46
N ILE A 30 2.59 2.45 -4.47
CA ILE A 30 1.99 1.74 -3.34
C ILE A 30 2.95 1.71 -2.16
N ASP A 31 4.18 1.25 -2.35
CA ASP A 31 5.18 1.20 -1.28
C ASP A 31 5.42 2.58 -0.68
N THR A 32 5.64 3.57 -1.54
CA THR A 32 5.89 4.94 -1.10
C THR A 32 4.70 5.52 -0.33
N SER A 33 3.49 5.35 -0.84
CA SER A 33 2.29 5.91 -0.20
C SER A 33 1.98 5.24 1.13
N VAL A 34 2.13 3.93 1.23
CA VAL A 34 1.91 3.19 2.48
C VAL A 34 2.91 3.64 3.55
N ARG A 35 4.19 3.71 3.21
CA ARG A 35 5.22 4.14 4.16
C ARG A 35 5.01 5.60 4.59
N ALA A 36 4.71 6.49 3.64
CA ALA A 36 4.44 7.89 3.95
C ALA A 36 3.20 8.04 4.82
N ALA A 37 2.12 7.33 4.50
CA ALA A 37 0.89 7.38 5.29
C ALA A 37 1.13 6.89 6.73
N ARG A 38 1.88 5.81 6.90
CA ARG A 38 2.21 5.31 8.23
C ARG A 38 3.03 6.33 9.02
N ASN A 39 3.96 7.03 8.37
CA ASN A 39 4.73 8.09 9.00
C ASN A 39 3.86 9.28 9.41
N HIS A 40 2.76 9.52 8.72
CA HIS A 40 1.77 10.53 9.11
C HIS A 40 0.80 10.03 10.20
N GLY A 41 0.89 8.78 10.60
CA GLY A 41 0.10 8.24 11.71
C GLY A 41 -1.20 7.54 11.31
N TYR A 42 -1.41 7.26 10.03
CA TYR A 42 -2.59 6.50 9.60
C TYR A 42 -2.47 5.02 9.92
N ASP A 43 -3.61 4.40 10.18
CA ASP A 43 -3.74 2.94 10.20
C ASP A 43 -4.11 2.48 8.80
N ILE A 44 -3.32 1.56 8.25
CA ILE A 44 -3.40 1.22 6.84
C ILE A 44 -3.74 -0.25 6.66
N THR A 45 -4.75 -0.52 5.85
CA THR A 45 -5.02 -1.85 5.29
C THR A 45 -4.60 -1.83 3.83
N LEU A 46 -3.67 -2.70 3.46
CA LEU A 46 -3.19 -2.83 2.09
C LEU A 46 -3.83 -4.06 1.46
N LEU A 47 -4.56 -3.84 0.38
CA LEU A 47 -5.28 -4.90 -0.32
C LEU A 47 -4.38 -5.50 -1.39
N HIS A 48 -3.65 -6.57 -1.06
CA HIS A 48 -2.61 -7.10 -1.93
C HIS A 48 -3.14 -7.67 -3.24
N ASP A 49 -4.35 -8.19 -3.25
CA ASP A 49 -4.99 -8.72 -4.46
C ASP A 49 -5.61 -7.62 -5.35
N ALA A 50 -5.58 -6.37 -4.89
CA ALA A 50 -5.97 -5.20 -5.67
C ALA A 50 -4.76 -4.31 -6.00
N CYS A 51 -3.56 -4.86 -5.94
CA CYS A 51 -2.32 -4.21 -6.34
C CYS A 51 -1.70 -4.95 -7.52
N ALA A 52 -0.98 -4.22 -8.36
CA ALA A 52 -0.30 -4.78 -9.51
C ALA A 52 1.13 -4.24 -9.58
N THR A 53 2.00 -5.01 -10.22
CA THR A 53 3.38 -4.61 -10.47
C THR A 53 3.88 -5.26 -11.76
N ARG A 54 5.17 -5.20 -11.99
CA ARG A 54 5.81 -5.74 -13.20
C ARG A 54 7.12 -6.45 -12.83
N ASP A 55 7.70 -7.17 -13.78
CA ASP A 55 9.04 -7.70 -13.63
C ASP A 55 10.03 -6.57 -13.43
N LEU A 56 11.03 -6.81 -12.62
CA LEU A 56 12.16 -5.91 -12.44
C LEU A 56 13.45 -6.62 -12.86
N SER A 57 14.49 -5.85 -13.11
CA SER A 57 15.81 -6.38 -13.39
C SER A 57 16.82 -5.84 -12.39
N TRP A 58 17.70 -6.71 -11.95
CA TRP A 58 18.81 -6.31 -11.10
C TRP A 58 20.02 -7.16 -11.43
N ASN A 59 21.13 -6.50 -11.71
CA ASN A 59 22.43 -7.16 -11.93
C ASN A 59 22.35 -8.27 -13.00
N GLY A 60 21.65 -8.00 -14.11
CA GLY A 60 21.47 -8.93 -15.21
C GLY A 60 20.43 -10.03 -14.97
N LYS A 61 19.75 -10.01 -13.83
CA LYS A 61 18.70 -10.98 -13.49
C LYS A 61 17.32 -10.35 -13.61
N THR A 62 16.39 -11.10 -14.14
CA THR A 62 14.97 -10.75 -14.13
C THR A 62 14.35 -11.25 -12.83
N ILE A 63 13.67 -10.34 -12.13
CA ILE A 63 12.89 -10.66 -10.93
C ILE A 63 11.43 -10.67 -11.36
N PRO A 64 10.75 -11.84 -11.32
CA PRO A 64 9.37 -11.94 -11.78
C PRO A 64 8.43 -11.03 -10.97
N ALA A 65 7.39 -10.53 -11.62
CA ALA A 65 6.40 -9.64 -10.99
C ALA A 65 5.80 -10.25 -9.72
N ALA A 66 5.49 -11.54 -9.73
CA ALA A 66 4.96 -12.22 -8.54
C ALA A 66 5.94 -12.14 -7.35
N THR A 67 7.23 -12.32 -7.60
CA THR A 67 8.27 -12.21 -6.57
C THR A 67 8.42 -10.78 -6.08
N VAL A 68 8.40 -9.80 -6.98
CA VAL A 68 8.44 -8.38 -6.62
C VAL A 68 7.26 -8.04 -5.71
N HIS A 69 6.07 -8.43 -6.12
CA HIS A 69 4.85 -8.17 -5.34
C HIS A 69 4.92 -8.79 -3.95
N GLU A 70 5.26 -10.07 -3.87
CA GLU A 70 5.36 -10.78 -2.59
C GLU A 70 6.40 -10.14 -1.65
N ALA A 71 7.56 -9.76 -2.20
CA ALA A 71 8.61 -9.14 -1.40
C ALA A 71 8.15 -7.81 -0.79
N PHE A 72 7.48 -6.98 -1.57
CA PHE A 72 6.99 -5.70 -1.07
C PHE A 72 5.81 -5.86 -0.11
N MET A 73 4.92 -6.81 -0.35
CA MET A 73 3.85 -7.11 0.61
C MET A 73 4.41 -7.61 1.93
N ALA A 74 5.39 -8.50 1.90
CA ALA A 74 6.06 -9.00 3.09
C ALA A 74 6.79 -7.90 3.86
N ALA A 75 7.43 -6.97 3.15
CA ALA A 75 8.15 -5.85 3.77
C ALA A 75 7.20 -4.86 4.47
N LEU A 76 6.01 -4.66 3.93
CA LEU A 76 5.05 -3.70 4.48
C LEU A 76 4.19 -4.30 5.59
N HIS A 77 3.95 -5.61 5.54
CA HIS A 77 3.05 -6.27 6.49
C HIS A 77 3.60 -6.24 7.91
N GLY A 78 2.77 -5.81 8.84
CA GLY A 78 3.10 -5.74 10.25
C GLY A 78 3.75 -4.43 10.68
N ALA A 79 4.74 -3.95 9.94
CA ALA A 79 5.46 -2.72 10.29
C ALA A 79 4.74 -1.45 9.80
N PHE A 80 4.19 -1.49 8.60
CA PHE A 80 3.59 -0.30 7.96
C PHE A 80 2.10 -0.46 7.68
N ALA A 81 1.62 -1.67 7.46
CA ALA A 81 0.23 -1.92 7.10
C ALA A 81 -0.21 -3.30 7.54
N ASP A 82 -1.51 -3.50 7.60
CA ASP A 82 -2.13 -4.83 7.67
C ASP A 82 -2.44 -5.25 6.23
N VAL A 83 -1.73 -6.25 5.73
CA VAL A 83 -1.90 -6.72 4.35
C VAL A 83 -2.97 -7.80 4.32
N ARG A 84 -4.04 -7.54 3.58
CA ARG A 84 -5.23 -8.41 3.53
C ARG A 84 -5.71 -8.57 2.09
N THR A 85 -6.62 -9.52 1.88
CA THR A 85 -7.37 -9.60 0.61
C THR A 85 -8.56 -8.63 0.66
N ALA A 86 -9.02 -8.20 -0.52
CA ALA A 86 -10.24 -7.41 -0.62
C ALA A 86 -11.45 -8.21 -0.09
N GLY A 87 -11.49 -9.52 -0.37
CA GLY A 87 -12.55 -10.40 0.11
C GLY A 87 -12.65 -10.49 1.62
N ASP A 88 -11.51 -10.43 2.33
CA ASP A 88 -11.51 -10.41 3.79
C ASP A 88 -11.82 -9.03 4.36
N PHE A 89 -11.43 -7.98 3.66
CA PHE A 89 -11.58 -6.61 4.14
C PHE A 89 -12.99 -6.08 3.97
N LEU A 90 -13.62 -6.28 2.80
CA LEU A 90 -14.91 -5.67 2.48
C LEU A 90 -16.01 -6.01 3.49
N PRO A 91 -16.16 -7.26 3.98
CA PRO A 91 -17.16 -7.57 4.99
C PRO A 91 -16.96 -6.85 6.33
N SER A 92 -15.73 -6.35 6.61
CA SER A 92 -15.44 -5.64 7.85
C SER A 92 -15.89 -4.18 7.83
N LEU A 93 -16.27 -3.65 6.66
CA LEU A 93 -16.74 -2.27 6.53
C LEU A 93 -18.14 -2.12 7.06
N PRO A 94 -18.49 -0.96 7.65
CA PRO A 94 -19.87 -0.67 8.04
C PRO A 94 -20.80 -0.69 6.82
N ALA A 95 -22.03 -1.13 7.04
CA ALA A 95 -23.04 -1.13 6.00
C ALA A 95 -23.42 0.30 5.56
#